data_5d479377016ca7623473e821ca07cd6b
#
_entry.id   5d479377016ca7623473e821ca07cd6b
#
_cell.length_a   1.000
_cell.length_b   1.000
_cell.length_c   1.000
_cell.angle_alpha   90.00
_cell.angle_beta   90.00
_cell.angle_gamma   90.00
#
_symmetry.space_group_name_H-M   'P 1'
#
loop_
_entity.id
_entity.type
_entity.pdbx_description
1 polymer ?
#
loop_
_entity_poly.entity_id
_entity_poly.type
_entity_poly.pdbx_seq_one_letter_code
_entity_poly.pdbx_strand_id
1 'polypeptide(L)'
;MQRFTLPPVPDSLDELCEAYTDATGSYAWRLADRMLRTFPNAPLSAVAPHHAISFLRLRATILDALGDVSACRAIFKFAATQAAGAGDIVSQAAALAQLHVDRSFRLDDDTEHGSPFVGAIRQDLRDIVDLLLDTPAAMTQNPDLTTATLAHLVHGFALIGANADGRETLDQARVICPEKESLKARLDLADAVLLACSGQIDEALEFGELILGRDSEDPLALQVEVREFLGTWYRAIGRHVDAANHLRIVTDLCRDYDLPYMAVVAAMEQISSLVELNKLEIVVDLASWALDVAHDLGINNEVVRTLDIVLVQSLASLGRHIQAVNCAEIAGTRAREHGDVDTAILLYEMGAKSARISGDQARAANLYGFCAELAGGEISLQARFLRKESAAILATVGLKPPREKPSEEPCAVPHTADTPAARVDAETLKHLETAPNINSIEARTALSLAKDLMDEALSLLMSTPKGERGLAAPELAKWNELRAWMAEVEEGAQPSVASDESAQLPPDLPREDEA
;
A
#
# COMPACT_ATOMS: atom_id res chain seq x y z
N MET A 1 -15.78 -27.06 -13.80
CA MET A 1 -14.64 -27.17 -12.88
C MET A 1 -14.82 -28.40 -12.01
N GLN A 2 -13.82 -29.29 -11.96
CA GLN A 2 -13.81 -30.34 -10.92
C GLN A 2 -13.68 -29.65 -9.56
N ARG A 3 -14.56 -29.99 -8.60
CA ARG A 3 -14.42 -29.49 -7.23
C ARG A 3 -13.21 -30.18 -6.59
N PHE A 4 -12.21 -29.43 -6.23
CA PHE A 4 -11.07 -29.91 -5.47
C PHE A 4 -11.53 -30.21 -4.03
N THR A 5 -11.04 -31.31 -3.47
CA THR A 5 -11.35 -31.65 -2.09
C THR A 5 -10.17 -31.21 -1.24
N LEU A 6 -10.36 -30.15 -0.47
CA LEU A 6 -9.35 -29.69 0.47
C LEU A 6 -9.38 -30.53 1.76
N PRO A 7 -8.25 -30.74 2.44
CA PRO A 7 -8.23 -31.42 3.72
C PRO A 7 -9.15 -30.73 4.74
N PRO A 8 -9.75 -31.47 5.68
CA PRO A 8 -10.53 -30.87 6.75
C PRO A 8 -9.65 -29.98 7.62
N VAL A 9 -10.23 -28.85 8.07
CA VAL A 9 -9.54 -27.92 8.97
C VAL A 9 -9.84 -28.32 10.41
N PRO A 10 -8.84 -28.43 11.28
CA PRO A 10 -9.02 -28.74 12.68
C PRO A 10 -9.87 -27.70 13.42
N ASP A 11 -10.54 -28.14 14.49
CA ASP A 11 -11.37 -27.26 15.32
C ASP A 11 -10.65 -26.75 16.57
N SER A 12 -9.61 -27.45 17.04
CA SER A 12 -8.82 -27.03 18.21
C SER A 12 -7.60 -26.20 17.79
N LEU A 13 -7.19 -25.29 18.67
CA LEU A 13 -6.05 -24.42 18.42
C LEU A 13 -4.73 -25.19 18.28
N ASP A 14 -4.50 -26.20 19.14
CA ASP A 14 -3.29 -27.02 19.10
C ASP A 14 -3.20 -27.83 17.79
N GLU A 15 -4.27 -28.51 17.40
CA GLU A 15 -4.31 -29.27 16.14
C GLU A 15 -4.15 -28.35 14.91
N LEU A 16 -4.66 -27.13 14.97
CA LEU A 16 -4.50 -26.14 13.92
C LEU A 16 -3.02 -25.70 13.79
N CYS A 17 -2.35 -25.47 14.91
CA CYS A 17 -0.93 -25.15 14.94
C CYS A 17 -0.04 -26.33 14.49
N GLU A 18 -0.41 -27.56 14.90
CA GLU A 18 0.26 -28.77 14.43
C GLU A 18 0.13 -28.91 12.92
N ALA A 19 -1.09 -28.79 12.39
CA ALA A 19 -1.34 -28.89 10.96
C ALA A 19 -0.62 -27.80 10.15
N TYR A 20 -0.42 -26.60 10.72
CA TYR A 20 0.26 -25.50 10.05
C TYR A 20 1.78 -25.69 9.95
N THR A 21 2.37 -26.52 10.81
CA THR A 21 3.84 -26.73 10.82
C THR A 21 4.37 -27.12 9.45
N ASP A 22 3.68 -28.02 8.75
CA ASP A 22 4.08 -28.56 7.45
C ASP A 22 3.19 -28.09 6.28
N ALA A 23 2.18 -27.24 6.56
CA ALA A 23 1.23 -26.82 5.56
C ALA A 23 1.83 -25.85 4.56
N THR A 24 1.54 -26.05 3.28
CA THR A 24 1.88 -25.17 2.17
C THR A 24 0.67 -24.97 1.26
N GLY A 25 0.69 -23.92 0.44
CA GLY A 25 -0.34 -23.67 -0.56
C GLY A 25 -1.74 -23.47 0.01
N SER A 26 -2.74 -24.02 -0.66
CA SER A 26 -4.16 -23.82 -0.32
C SER A 26 -4.54 -24.31 1.07
N TYR A 27 -3.88 -25.34 1.57
CA TYR A 27 -4.13 -25.81 2.92
C TYR A 27 -3.64 -24.84 3.98
N ALA A 28 -2.45 -24.27 3.81
CA ALA A 28 -1.92 -23.23 4.70
C ALA A 28 -2.87 -22.01 4.73
N TRP A 29 -3.40 -21.59 3.59
CA TRP A 29 -4.36 -20.48 3.52
C TRP A 29 -5.64 -20.78 4.32
N ARG A 30 -6.19 -21.98 4.22
CA ARG A 30 -7.38 -22.39 5.00
C ARG A 30 -7.13 -22.40 6.50
N LEU A 31 -5.95 -22.84 6.93
CA LEU A 31 -5.57 -22.81 8.34
C LEU A 31 -5.45 -21.37 8.84
N ALA A 32 -4.86 -20.47 8.05
CA ALA A 32 -4.77 -19.06 8.37
C ALA A 32 -6.14 -18.38 8.44
N ASP A 33 -7.02 -18.63 7.45
CA ASP A 33 -8.40 -18.14 7.48
C ASP A 33 -9.19 -18.66 8.71
N ARG A 34 -9.03 -19.94 9.04
CA ARG A 34 -9.68 -20.53 10.22
C ARG A 34 -9.20 -19.85 11.50
N MET A 35 -7.88 -19.63 11.62
CA MET A 35 -7.31 -18.95 12.76
C MET A 35 -7.83 -17.53 12.88
N LEU A 36 -7.87 -16.78 11.78
CA LEU A 36 -8.37 -15.41 11.73
C LEU A 36 -9.80 -15.31 12.25
N ARG A 37 -10.69 -16.22 11.81
CA ARG A 37 -12.10 -16.22 12.19
C ARG A 37 -12.37 -16.74 13.60
N THR A 38 -11.61 -17.74 14.06
CA THR A 38 -11.97 -18.47 15.28
C THR A 38 -11.13 -18.08 16.49
N PHE A 39 -9.84 -17.77 16.28
CA PHE A 39 -8.87 -17.54 17.35
C PHE A 39 -8.06 -16.24 17.18
N PRO A 40 -8.65 -15.12 16.70
CA PRO A 40 -7.88 -13.93 16.35
C PRO A 40 -7.07 -13.35 17.52
N ASN A 41 -7.54 -13.53 18.76
CA ASN A 41 -6.94 -12.98 19.97
C ASN A 41 -6.36 -14.03 20.91
N ALA A 42 -6.20 -15.30 20.46
CA ALA A 42 -5.65 -16.34 21.33
C ALA A 42 -4.23 -15.97 21.81
N PRO A 43 -3.94 -16.08 23.11
CA PRO A 43 -2.60 -15.82 23.64
C PRO A 43 -1.68 -17.02 23.37
N LEU A 44 -0.37 -16.78 23.27
CA LEU A 44 0.64 -17.84 23.11
C LEU A 44 0.54 -18.94 24.18
N SER A 45 0.14 -18.58 25.41
CA SER A 45 -0.05 -19.53 26.51
C SER A 45 -1.22 -20.50 26.32
N ALA A 46 -2.06 -20.30 25.31
CA ALA A 46 -3.18 -21.18 24.99
C ALA A 46 -2.77 -22.38 24.12
N VAL A 47 -1.53 -22.44 23.63
CA VAL A 47 -1.02 -23.53 22.80
C VAL A 47 0.07 -24.31 23.54
N ALA A 48 0.22 -25.59 23.17
CA ALA A 48 1.29 -26.40 23.70
C ALA A 48 2.67 -25.85 23.30
N PRO A 49 3.71 -25.93 24.15
CA PRO A 49 5.01 -25.33 23.90
C PRO A 49 5.67 -25.76 22.58
N HIS A 50 5.45 -26.99 22.14
CA HIS A 50 6.02 -27.51 20.88
C HIS A 50 5.32 -26.95 19.62
N HIS A 51 4.15 -26.35 19.75
CA HIS A 51 3.43 -25.67 18.68
C HIS A 51 3.67 -24.17 18.66
N ALA A 52 4.48 -23.65 19.59
CA ALA A 52 4.68 -22.20 19.75
C ALA A 52 5.17 -21.50 18.48
N ILE A 53 6.09 -22.14 17.73
CA ILE A 53 6.64 -21.58 16.49
C ILE A 53 5.55 -21.45 15.42
N SER A 54 4.80 -22.52 15.18
CA SER A 54 3.69 -22.54 14.20
C SER A 54 2.62 -21.53 14.58
N PHE A 55 2.26 -21.42 15.85
CA PHE A 55 1.32 -20.41 16.37
C PHE A 55 1.82 -18.99 16.09
N LEU A 56 3.10 -18.70 16.35
CA LEU A 56 3.66 -17.37 16.13
C LEU A 56 3.65 -17.01 14.65
N ARG A 57 3.97 -17.95 13.76
CA ARG A 57 3.89 -17.75 12.31
C ARG A 57 2.45 -17.47 11.86
N LEU A 58 1.48 -18.30 12.29
CA LEU A 58 0.05 -18.06 12.05
C LEU A 58 -0.37 -16.69 12.58
N ARG A 59 0.03 -16.36 13.81
CA ARG A 59 -0.32 -15.08 14.43
C ARG A 59 0.23 -13.89 13.67
N ALA A 60 1.45 -13.99 13.16
CA ALA A 60 2.05 -12.94 12.32
C ALA A 60 1.26 -12.74 11.02
N THR A 61 0.87 -13.84 10.36
CA THR A 61 0.02 -13.78 9.15
C THR A 61 -1.32 -13.09 9.43
N ILE A 62 -1.93 -13.34 10.61
CA ILE A 62 -3.18 -12.68 11.00
C ILE A 62 -2.97 -11.18 11.24
N LEU A 63 -1.90 -10.79 11.91
CA LEU A 63 -1.60 -9.40 12.19
C LEU A 63 -1.30 -8.63 10.90
N ASP A 64 -0.67 -9.27 9.93
CA ASP A 64 -0.51 -8.72 8.59
C ASP A 64 -1.88 -8.51 7.90
N ALA A 65 -2.75 -9.50 7.97
CA ALA A 65 -4.12 -9.42 7.47
C ALA A 65 -4.94 -8.30 8.14
N LEU A 66 -4.70 -8.06 9.43
CA LEU A 66 -5.34 -6.99 10.21
C LEU A 66 -4.66 -5.61 10.02
N GLY A 67 -3.61 -5.52 9.20
CA GLY A 67 -2.89 -4.28 8.91
C GLY A 67 -1.91 -3.82 10.00
N ASP A 68 -1.68 -4.62 11.04
CA ASP A 68 -0.69 -4.31 12.07
C ASP A 68 0.71 -4.81 11.66
N VAL A 69 1.29 -4.13 10.67
CA VAL A 69 2.60 -4.45 10.10
C VAL A 69 3.71 -4.46 11.16
N SER A 70 3.64 -3.55 12.09
CA SER A 70 4.64 -3.40 13.17
C SER A 70 4.63 -4.60 14.10
N ALA A 71 3.46 -5.01 14.57
CA ALA A 71 3.29 -6.21 15.38
C ALA A 71 3.60 -7.49 14.58
N CYS A 72 3.17 -7.57 13.32
CA CYS A 72 3.48 -8.68 12.42
C CYS A 72 5.00 -8.92 12.32
N ARG A 73 5.76 -7.88 12.02
CA ARG A 73 7.24 -7.95 11.94
C ARG A 73 7.88 -8.36 13.26
N ALA A 74 7.40 -7.82 14.37
CA ALA A 74 7.90 -8.19 15.70
C ALA A 74 7.67 -9.67 15.99
N ILE A 75 6.50 -10.20 15.63
CA ILE A 75 6.14 -11.61 15.83
C ILE A 75 6.96 -12.54 14.91
N PHE A 76 7.14 -12.21 13.63
CA PHE A 76 8.02 -13.01 12.74
C PHE A 76 9.45 -13.06 13.26
N LYS A 77 9.99 -11.94 13.72
CA LYS A 77 11.33 -11.88 14.32
C LYS A 77 11.43 -12.73 15.60
N PHE A 78 10.37 -12.72 16.41
CA PHE A 78 10.30 -13.55 17.60
C PHE A 78 10.17 -15.04 17.24
N ALA A 79 9.34 -15.40 16.26
CA ALA A 79 9.19 -16.76 15.75
C ALA A 79 10.54 -17.32 15.24
N ALA A 80 11.28 -16.52 14.46
CA ALA A 80 12.60 -16.89 13.98
C ALA A 80 13.60 -17.14 15.14
N THR A 81 13.55 -16.30 16.19
CA THR A 81 14.40 -16.47 17.38
C THR A 81 14.06 -17.75 18.15
N GLN A 82 12.77 -18.05 18.30
CA GLN A 82 12.32 -19.29 18.96
C GLN A 82 12.72 -20.54 18.15
N ALA A 83 12.56 -20.50 16.84
CA ALA A 83 12.94 -21.57 15.94
C ALA A 83 14.47 -21.83 15.99
N ALA A 84 15.29 -20.78 15.98
CA ALA A 84 16.72 -20.87 16.16
C ALA A 84 17.11 -21.54 17.50
N GLY A 85 16.45 -21.15 18.59
CA GLY A 85 16.64 -21.74 19.91
C GLY A 85 16.23 -23.22 20.00
N ALA A 86 15.26 -23.64 19.18
CA ALA A 86 14.81 -25.02 19.07
C ALA A 86 15.64 -25.87 18.08
N GLY A 87 16.52 -25.25 17.29
CA GLY A 87 17.26 -25.91 16.19
C GLY A 87 16.38 -26.22 14.97
N ASP A 88 15.21 -25.58 14.84
CA ASP A 88 14.30 -25.68 13.69
C ASP A 88 14.67 -24.64 12.64
N ILE A 89 15.65 -24.99 11.82
CA ILE A 89 16.23 -24.10 10.82
C ILE A 89 15.23 -23.73 9.71
N VAL A 90 14.38 -24.68 9.31
CA VAL A 90 13.41 -24.45 8.24
C VAL A 90 12.35 -23.43 8.66
N SER A 91 11.78 -23.58 9.86
CA SER A 91 10.83 -22.60 10.41
C SER A 91 11.49 -21.25 10.69
N GLN A 92 12.77 -21.22 11.11
CA GLN A 92 13.55 -20.01 11.25
C GLN A 92 13.67 -19.27 9.91
N ALA A 93 14.11 -19.96 8.88
CA ALA A 93 14.28 -19.40 7.55
C ALA A 93 12.95 -18.94 6.95
N ALA A 94 11.88 -19.73 7.11
CA ALA A 94 10.56 -19.35 6.63
C ALA A 94 10.02 -18.07 7.29
N ALA A 95 10.23 -17.91 8.60
CA ALA A 95 9.82 -16.68 9.32
C ALA A 95 10.67 -15.47 8.90
N LEU A 96 11.97 -15.64 8.70
CA LEU A 96 12.87 -14.58 8.22
C LEU A 96 12.56 -14.22 6.76
N ALA A 97 12.27 -15.19 5.90
CA ALA A 97 11.90 -14.96 4.52
C ALA A 97 10.64 -14.06 4.42
N GLN A 98 9.60 -14.38 5.18
CA GLN A 98 8.40 -13.54 5.26
C GLN A 98 8.73 -12.10 5.69
N LEU A 99 9.55 -11.94 6.71
CA LEU A 99 9.96 -10.63 7.23
C LEU A 99 10.70 -9.79 6.17
N HIS A 100 11.65 -10.39 5.43
CA HIS A 100 12.52 -9.65 4.53
C HIS A 100 11.92 -9.50 3.13
N VAL A 101 11.12 -10.45 2.66
CA VAL A 101 10.36 -10.31 1.40
C VAL A 101 9.27 -9.24 1.55
N ASP A 102 8.56 -9.18 2.70
CA ASP A 102 7.63 -8.07 2.99
C ASP A 102 8.35 -6.70 2.93
N ARG A 103 9.58 -6.60 3.41
CA ARG A 103 10.39 -5.37 3.26
C ARG A 103 10.67 -5.03 1.80
N SER A 104 10.86 -6.03 0.94
CA SER A 104 11.09 -5.84 -0.49
C SER A 104 9.85 -5.31 -1.21
N PHE A 105 8.66 -5.76 -0.84
CA PHE A 105 7.38 -5.27 -1.37
C PHE A 105 7.07 -3.82 -1.00
N ARG A 106 7.65 -3.32 0.10
CA ARG A 106 7.39 -1.97 0.64
C ARG A 106 8.51 -0.98 0.34
N LEU A 107 9.34 -1.28 -0.65
CA LEU A 107 10.26 -0.29 -1.20
C LEU A 107 9.44 0.72 -2.00
N ASP A 108 9.55 2.00 -1.65
CA ASP A 108 8.98 3.05 -2.46
C ASP A 108 9.62 3.02 -3.86
N ASP A 109 8.82 3.29 -4.90
CA ASP A 109 9.29 3.30 -6.29
C ASP A 109 10.50 4.22 -6.51
N ASP A 110 10.67 5.22 -5.63
CA ASP A 110 11.80 6.16 -5.64
C ASP A 110 13.07 5.62 -4.98
N THR A 111 13.02 4.40 -4.39
CA THR A 111 14.20 3.82 -3.75
C THR A 111 15.14 3.29 -4.82
N GLU A 112 16.27 3.97 -5.04
CA GLU A 112 17.30 3.53 -6.00
C GLU A 112 17.79 2.10 -5.67
N HIS A 113 17.79 1.22 -6.67
CA HIS A 113 18.25 -0.17 -6.53
C HIS A 113 19.69 -0.32 -6.00
N GLY A 114 20.50 0.74 -6.06
CA GLY A 114 21.85 0.81 -5.52
C GLY A 114 21.92 1.39 -4.10
N SER A 115 20.80 1.69 -3.45
CA SER A 115 20.84 2.29 -2.11
C SER A 115 21.40 1.32 -1.06
N PRO A 116 22.06 1.82 0.00
CA PRO A 116 22.55 0.98 1.09
C PRO A 116 21.45 0.13 1.75
N PHE A 117 20.21 0.62 1.72
CA PHE A 117 19.05 -0.07 2.28
C PHE A 117 18.68 -1.30 1.44
N VAL A 118 18.64 -1.19 0.12
CA VAL A 118 18.42 -2.33 -0.80
C VAL A 118 19.58 -3.34 -0.67
N GLY A 119 20.82 -2.85 -0.54
CA GLY A 119 21.98 -3.69 -0.28
C GLY A 119 21.87 -4.53 1.00
N ALA A 120 21.33 -3.94 2.07
CA ALA A 120 21.09 -4.64 3.33
C ALA A 120 20.01 -5.72 3.18
N ILE A 121 18.88 -5.42 2.53
CA ILE A 121 17.84 -6.43 2.26
C ILE A 121 18.41 -7.58 1.42
N ARG A 122 19.16 -7.26 0.38
CA ARG A 122 19.81 -8.27 -0.46
C ARG A 122 20.71 -9.20 0.34
N GLN A 123 21.48 -8.66 1.29
CA GLN A 123 22.33 -9.47 2.15
C GLN A 123 21.50 -10.34 3.11
N ASP A 124 20.48 -9.77 3.74
CA ASP A 124 19.56 -10.50 4.61
C ASP A 124 18.93 -11.70 3.86
N LEU A 125 18.49 -11.50 2.60
CA LEU A 125 17.93 -12.59 1.78
C LEU A 125 18.97 -13.67 1.47
N ARG A 126 20.22 -13.30 1.15
CA ARG A 126 21.33 -14.26 0.92
C ARG A 126 21.62 -15.07 2.18
N ASP A 127 21.72 -14.42 3.33
CA ASP A 127 21.99 -15.09 4.60
C ASP A 127 20.93 -16.16 4.92
N ILE A 128 19.67 -15.94 4.51
CA ILE A 128 18.60 -16.93 4.67
C ILE A 128 18.76 -18.09 3.67
N VAL A 129 19.16 -17.82 2.43
CA VAL A 129 19.46 -18.86 1.44
C VAL A 129 20.59 -19.74 1.96
N ASP A 130 21.70 -19.14 2.42
CA ASP A 130 22.86 -19.84 2.96
C ASP A 130 22.46 -20.67 4.19
N LEU A 131 21.64 -20.12 5.09
CA LEU A 131 21.11 -20.83 6.26
C LEU A 131 20.40 -22.14 5.86
N LEU A 132 19.58 -22.11 4.79
CA LEU A 132 18.84 -23.28 4.31
C LEU A 132 19.76 -24.29 3.60
N LEU A 133 20.67 -23.82 2.75
CA LEU A 133 21.47 -24.68 1.85
C LEU A 133 22.70 -25.27 2.55
N ASP A 134 23.30 -24.53 3.48
CA ASP A 134 24.48 -25.01 4.24
C ASP A 134 24.10 -26.00 5.33
N THR A 135 22.80 -26.20 5.59
CA THR A 135 22.34 -27.11 6.62
C THR A 135 21.69 -28.36 6.02
N PRO A 136 22.39 -29.48 5.89
CA PRO A 136 21.84 -30.71 5.31
C PRO A 136 20.58 -31.23 6.00
N ALA A 137 20.40 -30.92 7.30
CA ALA A 137 19.22 -31.29 8.06
C ALA A 137 17.97 -30.54 7.57
N ALA A 138 18.08 -29.30 7.14
CA ALA A 138 16.94 -28.51 6.65
C ALA A 138 16.31 -29.17 5.42
N MET A 139 17.14 -29.66 4.49
CA MET A 139 16.69 -30.30 3.27
C MET A 139 15.98 -31.65 3.50
N THR A 140 16.26 -32.31 4.62
CA THR A 140 15.71 -33.65 4.95
C THR A 140 14.53 -33.58 5.92
N GLN A 141 14.47 -32.55 6.78
CA GLN A 141 13.39 -32.40 7.77
C GLN A 141 12.06 -31.96 7.14
N ASN A 142 12.08 -30.92 6.32
CA ASN A 142 10.88 -30.43 5.65
C ASN A 142 11.22 -29.89 4.25
N PRO A 143 11.39 -30.78 3.26
CA PRO A 143 11.79 -30.38 1.90
C PRO A 143 10.72 -29.52 1.20
N ASP A 144 9.44 -29.72 1.52
CA ASP A 144 8.34 -28.94 0.94
C ASP A 144 8.41 -27.48 1.38
N LEU A 145 8.52 -27.24 2.69
CA LEU A 145 8.63 -25.90 3.24
C LEU A 145 9.94 -25.23 2.84
N THR A 146 11.05 -25.99 2.77
CA THR A 146 12.34 -25.49 2.29
C THR A 146 12.22 -24.98 0.85
N THR A 147 11.66 -25.80 -0.06
CA THR A 147 11.47 -25.43 -1.46
C THR A 147 10.53 -24.22 -1.60
N ALA A 148 9.43 -24.21 -0.87
CA ALA A 148 8.47 -23.09 -0.88
C ALA A 148 9.12 -21.79 -0.36
N THR A 149 9.97 -21.89 0.67
CA THR A 149 10.71 -20.74 1.23
C THR A 149 11.72 -20.19 0.23
N LEU A 150 12.47 -21.05 -0.46
CA LEU A 150 13.41 -20.61 -1.49
C LEU A 150 12.69 -19.96 -2.67
N ALA A 151 11.56 -20.50 -3.13
CA ALA A 151 10.73 -19.87 -4.15
C ALA A 151 10.26 -18.46 -3.73
N HIS A 152 9.89 -18.30 -2.45
CA HIS A 152 9.52 -16.99 -1.90
C HIS A 152 10.69 -16.02 -1.84
N LEU A 153 11.90 -16.47 -1.49
CA LEU A 153 13.12 -15.65 -1.50
C LEU A 153 13.47 -15.18 -2.93
N VAL A 154 13.24 -16.02 -3.95
CA VAL A 154 13.40 -15.62 -5.35
C VAL A 154 12.51 -14.44 -5.70
N HIS A 155 11.26 -14.39 -5.22
CA HIS A 155 10.39 -13.22 -5.38
C HIS A 155 11.00 -11.98 -4.72
N GLY A 156 11.53 -12.11 -3.50
CA GLY A 156 12.21 -11.01 -2.80
C GLY A 156 13.39 -10.45 -3.58
N PHE A 157 14.24 -11.31 -4.15
CA PHE A 157 15.35 -10.90 -5.02
C PHE A 157 14.87 -10.20 -6.29
N ALA A 158 13.83 -10.72 -6.93
CA ALA A 158 13.25 -10.11 -8.13
C ALA A 158 12.76 -8.69 -7.86
N LEU A 159 12.04 -8.48 -6.76
CA LEU A 159 11.47 -7.17 -6.38
C LEU A 159 12.54 -6.09 -6.12
N ILE A 160 13.69 -6.48 -5.58
CA ILE A 160 14.81 -5.53 -5.36
C ILE A 160 15.77 -5.44 -6.56
N GLY A 161 15.44 -6.05 -7.70
CA GLY A 161 16.28 -6.05 -8.90
C GLY A 161 17.55 -6.90 -8.80
N ALA A 162 17.67 -7.78 -7.79
CA ALA A 162 18.82 -8.68 -7.59
C ALA A 162 18.65 -9.99 -8.40
N ASN A 163 18.34 -9.87 -9.68
CA ASN A 163 17.95 -10.98 -10.56
C ASN A 163 19.00 -12.12 -10.65
N ALA A 164 20.30 -11.79 -10.54
CA ALA A 164 21.36 -12.79 -10.56
C ALA A 164 21.30 -13.71 -9.32
N ASP A 165 21.09 -13.13 -8.12
CA ASP A 165 20.95 -13.89 -6.89
C ASP A 165 19.66 -14.72 -6.91
N GLY A 166 18.57 -14.13 -7.42
CA GLY A 166 17.31 -14.85 -7.62
C GLY A 166 17.46 -16.06 -8.55
N ARG A 167 18.20 -15.91 -9.65
CA ARG A 167 18.47 -17.00 -10.59
C ARG A 167 19.30 -18.12 -9.94
N GLU A 168 20.37 -17.78 -9.24
CA GLU A 168 21.19 -18.73 -8.51
C GLU A 168 20.37 -19.49 -7.46
N THR A 169 19.58 -18.78 -6.65
CA THR A 169 18.68 -19.38 -5.65
C THR A 169 17.65 -20.32 -6.29
N LEU A 170 17.08 -19.93 -7.44
CA LEU A 170 16.12 -20.76 -8.17
C LEU A 170 16.75 -22.05 -8.69
N ASP A 171 17.95 -21.98 -9.26
CA ASP A 171 18.67 -23.15 -9.76
C ASP A 171 18.98 -24.12 -8.62
N GLN A 172 19.42 -23.62 -7.47
CA GLN A 172 19.65 -24.42 -6.26
C GLN A 172 18.34 -25.04 -5.74
N ALA A 173 17.25 -24.28 -5.70
CA ALA A 173 15.95 -24.77 -5.28
C ALA A 173 15.43 -25.90 -6.19
N ARG A 174 15.66 -25.81 -7.50
CA ARG A 174 15.30 -26.87 -8.46
C ARG A 174 16.05 -28.18 -8.23
N VAL A 175 17.32 -28.11 -7.78
CA VAL A 175 18.12 -29.31 -7.48
C VAL A 175 17.57 -30.08 -6.28
N ILE A 176 17.05 -29.39 -5.27
CA ILE A 176 16.56 -30.00 -4.03
C ILE A 176 15.04 -30.23 -4.02
N CYS A 177 14.33 -29.74 -5.04
CA CYS A 177 12.86 -29.81 -5.12
C CYS A 177 12.39 -31.26 -5.08
N PRO A 178 11.45 -31.62 -4.18
CA PRO A 178 10.79 -32.92 -4.22
C PRO A 178 10.06 -33.16 -5.54
N GLU A 179 9.81 -34.44 -5.86
CA GLU A 179 9.04 -34.86 -7.04
C GLU A 179 7.52 -34.56 -6.85
N LYS A 180 7.20 -33.27 -6.65
CA LYS A 180 5.84 -32.75 -6.52
C LYS A 180 5.59 -31.66 -7.54
N GLU A 181 4.57 -31.83 -8.38
CA GLU A 181 4.26 -30.88 -9.46
C GLU A 181 3.83 -29.51 -8.90
N SER A 182 3.18 -29.45 -7.74
CA SER A 182 2.83 -28.19 -7.06
C SER A 182 4.08 -27.35 -6.71
N LEU A 183 5.15 -27.98 -6.24
CA LEU A 183 6.39 -27.28 -5.91
C LEU A 183 7.19 -26.91 -7.16
N LYS A 184 7.23 -27.78 -8.19
CA LYS A 184 7.84 -27.46 -9.47
C LYS A 184 7.12 -26.26 -10.14
N ALA A 185 5.79 -26.26 -10.13
CA ALA A 185 5.00 -25.16 -10.66
C ALA A 185 5.25 -23.84 -9.91
N ARG A 186 5.44 -23.90 -8.59
CA ARG A 186 5.79 -22.72 -7.78
C ARG A 186 7.19 -22.18 -8.09
N LEU A 187 8.18 -23.06 -8.33
CA LEU A 187 9.52 -22.63 -8.79
C LEU A 187 9.46 -22.03 -10.20
N ASP A 188 8.64 -22.58 -11.08
CA ASP A 188 8.45 -22.02 -12.43
C ASP A 188 7.70 -20.69 -12.39
N LEU A 189 6.77 -20.50 -11.46
CA LEU A 189 6.15 -19.19 -11.21
C LEU A 189 7.19 -18.18 -10.68
N ALA A 190 8.10 -18.60 -9.79
CA ALA A 190 9.20 -17.75 -9.33
C ALA A 190 10.13 -17.35 -10.48
N ASP A 191 10.37 -18.26 -11.44
CA ASP A 191 11.09 -17.96 -12.69
C ASP A 191 10.35 -16.94 -13.55
N ALA A 192 9.03 -17.08 -13.71
CA ALA A 192 8.22 -16.11 -14.43
C ALA A 192 8.29 -14.71 -13.77
N VAL A 193 8.29 -14.63 -12.44
CA VAL A 193 8.47 -13.35 -11.71
C VAL A 193 9.83 -12.74 -12.01
N LEU A 194 10.91 -13.52 -12.01
CA LEU A 194 12.25 -13.05 -12.37
C LEU A 194 12.31 -12.51 -13.80
N LEU A 195 11.69 -13.21 -14.77
CA LEU A 195 11.59 -12.75 -16.16
C LEU A 195 10.86 -11.40 -16.22
N ALA A 196 9.71 -11.30 -15.57
CA ALA A 196 8.89 -10.10 -15.59
C ALA A 196 9.63 -8.89 -14.95
N CYS A 197 10.24 -9.07 -13.78
CA CYS A 197 11.05 -8.03 -13.12
C CYS A 197 12.35 -7.69 -13.89
N SER A 198 12.81 -8.60 -14.78
CA SER A 198 13.92 -8.31 -15.70
C SER A 198 13.48 -7.57 -16.97
N GLY A 199 12.21 -7.23 -17.11
CA GLY A 199 11.63 -6.56 -18.28
C GLY A 199 11.21 -7.49 -19.42
N GLN A 200 11.32 -8.81 -19.26
CA GLN A 200 10.89 -9.83 -20.23
C GLN A 200 9.42 -10.23 -20.00
N ILE A 201 8.53 -9.22 -19.98
CA ILE A 201 7.15 -9.40 -19.51
C ILE A 201 6.36 -10.34 -20.43
N ASP A 202 6.50 -10.24 -21.74
CA ASP A 202 5.76 -11.10 -22.68
C ASP A 202 6.13 -12.58 -22.49
N GLU A 203 7.43 -12.89 -22.33
CA GLU A 203 7.90 -14.24 -22.05
C GLU A 203 7.38 -14.76 -20.70
N ALA A 204 7.36 -13.88 -19.69
CA ALA A 204 6.85 -14.22 -18.37
C ALA A 204 5.35 -14.54 -18.39
N LEU A 205 4.57 -13.79 -19.16
CA LEU A 205 3.13 -14.02 -19.32
C LEU A 205 2.85 -15.32 -20.07
N GLU A 206 3.57 -15.58 -21.19
CA GLU A 206 3.45 -16.86 -21.93
C GLU A 206 3.81 -18.05 -21.02
N PHE A 207 4.83 -17.89 -20.19
CA PHE A 207 5.23 -18.93 -19.26
C PHE A 207 4.19 -19.14 -18.14
N GLY A 208 3.59 -18.08 -17.61
CA GLY A 208 2.48 -18.17 -16.67
C GLY A 208 1.27 -18.93 -17.24
N GLU A 209 0.89 -18.66 -18.47
CA GLU A 209 -0.20 -19.39 -19.16
C GLU A 209 0.12 -20.88 -19.35
N LEU A 210 1.38 -21.23 -19.61
CA LEU A 210 1.81 -22.63 -19.70
C LEU A 210 1.72 -23.35 -18.35
N ILE A 211 2.06 -22.66 -17.23
CA ILE A 211 1.94 -23.22 -15.88
C ILE A 211 0.48 -23.53 -15.53
N LEU A 212 -0.47 -22.69 -15.93
CA LEU A 212 -1.91 -22.92 -15.69
C LEU A 212 -2.45 -24.22 -16.29
N GLY A 213 -1.82 -24.72 -17.34
CA GLY A 213 -2.21 -25.97 -18.01
C GLY A 213 -1.70 -27.24 -17.36
N ARG A 214 -0.92 -27.14 -16.28
CA ARG A 214 -0.31 -28.32 -15.63
C ARG A 214 -1.25 -29.01 -14.65
N ASP A 215 -1.10 -30.29 -14.53
CA ASP A 215 -1.68 -31.05 -13.42
C ASP A 215 -0.86 -30.79 -12.14
N SER A 216 -1.54 -30.65 -11.02
CA SER A 216 -0.91 -30.36 -9.72
C SER A 216 -1.67 -31.07 -8.60
N GLU A 217 -0.97 -31.47 -7.54
CA GLU A 217 -1.55 -32.01 -6.31
C GLU A 217 -2.30 -30.94 -5.51
N ASP A 218 -1.96 -29.67 -5.71
CA ASP A 218 -2.69 -28.51 -5.19
C ASP A 218 -3.16 -27.59 -6.32
N PRO A 219 -4.21 -28.02 -7.07
CA PRO A 219 -4.70 -27.27 -8.23
C PRO A 219 -5.28 -25.90 -7.85
N LEU A 220 -5.80 -25.75 -6.62
CA LEU A 220 -6.35 -24.47 -6.16
C LEU A 220 -5.23 -23.44 -5.96
N ALA A 221 -4.15 -23.82 -5.28
CA ALA A 221 -3.00 -22.94 -5.12
C ALA A 221 -2.41 -22.54 -6.47
N LEU A 222 -2.23 -23.50 -7.36
CA LEU A 222 -1.70 -23.23 -8.70
C LEU A 222 -2.58 -22.24 -9.47
N GLN A 223 -3.91 -22.44 -9.49
CA GLN A 223 -4.82 -21.54 -10.19
C GLN A 223 -4.84 -20.13 -9.58
N VAL A 224 -4.78 -20.01 -8.27
CA VAL A 224 -4.78 -18.72 -7.59
C VAL A 224 -3.45 -17.99 -7.82
N GLU A 225 -2.32 -18.59 -7.44
CA GLU A 225 -1.00 -17.95 -7.50
C GLU A 225 -0.63 -17.52 -8.94
N VAL A 226 -0.86 -18.38 -9.92
CA VAL A 226 -0.51 -18.05 -11.32
C VAL A 226 -1.46 -17.00 -11.90
N ARG A 227 -2.76 -17.05 -11.57
CA ARG A 227 -3.70 -16.03 -12.07
C ARG A 227 -3.51 -14.67 -11.40
N GLU A 228 -3.12 -14.62 -10.15
CA GLU A 228 -2.70 -13.37 -9.49
C GLU A 228 -1.48 -12.77 -10.19
N PHE A 229 -0.47 -13.59 -10.47
CA PHE A 229 0.69 -13.18 -11.26
C PHE A 229 0.29 -12.61 -12.62
N LEU A 230 -0.49 -13.37 -13.41
CA LEU A 230 -0.96 -12.94 -14.73
C LEU A 230 -1.79 -11.65 -14.64
N GLY A 231 -2.71 -11.57 -13.67
CA GLY A 231 -3.53 -10.39 -13.44
C GLY A 231 -2.70 -9.14 -13.16
N THR A 232 -1.70 -9.26 -12.28
CA THR A 232 -0.80 -8.16 -11.93
C THR A 232 0.00 -7.68 -13.15
N TRP A 233 0.61 -8.59 -13.91
CA TRP A 233 1.45 -8.22 -15.04
C TRP A 233 0.66 -7.79 -16.28
N TYR A 234 -0.51 -8.38 -16.55
CA TYR A 234 -1.41 -7.85 -17.58
C TYR A 234 -1.85 -6.42 -17.27
N ARG A 235 -2.12 -6.11 -15.99
CA ARG A 235 -2.43 -4.74 -15.57
C ARG A 235 -1.23 -3.79 -15.78
N ALA A 236 -0.03 -4.20 -15.41
CA ALA A 236 1.18 -3.41 -15.56
C ALA A 236 1.46 -2.98 -17.02
N ILE A 237 1.08 -3.81 -18.00
CA ILE A 237 1.20 -3.48 -19.42
C ILE A 237 -0.09 -2.88 -20.03
N GLY A 238 -1.07 -2.50 -19.21
CA GLY A 238 -2.32 -1.86 -19.66
C GLY A 238 -3.36 -2.82 -20.27
N ARG A 239 -3.16 -4.14 -20.20
CA ARG A 239 -4.14 -5.14 -20.66
C ARG A 239 -5.20 -5.41 -19.58
N HIS A 240 -5.93 -4.37 -19.19
CA HIS A 240 -6.87 -4.39 -18.06
C HIS A 240 -8.01 -5.40 -18.20
N VAL A 241 -8.43 -5.74 -19.43
CA VAL A 241 -9.47 -6.76 -19.67
C VAL A 241 -8.98 -8.13 -19.26
N ASP A 242 -7.76 -8.50 -19.67
CA ASP A 242 -7.17 -9.79 -19.34
C ASP A 242 -6.89 -9.88 -17.84
N ALA A 243 -6.33 -8.81 -17.26
CA ALA A 243 -6.11 -8.69 -15.83
C ALA A 243 -7.40 -8.90 -15.02
N ALA A 244 -8.47 -8.16 -15.35
CA ALA A 244 -9.76 -8.29 -14.67
C ALA A 244 -10.37 -9.71 -14.81
N ASN A 245 -10.16 -10.40 -15.95
CA ASN A 245 -10.64 -11.75 -16.15
C ASN A 245 -9.90 -12.78 -15.28
N HIS A 246 -8.56 -12.70 -15.20
CA HIS A 246 -7.77 -13.59 -14.33
C HIS A 246 -8.13 -13.37 -12.86
N LEU A 247 -8.16 -12.13 -12.39
CA LEU A 247 -8.46 -11.78 -11.01
C LEU A 247 -9.90 -12.11 -10.61
N ARG A 248 -10.88 -12.00 -11.54
CA ARG A 248 -12.24 -12.47 -11.31
C ARG A 248 -12.29 -13.96 -11.03
N ILE A 249 -11.53 -14.76 -11.78
CA ILE A 249 -11.48 -16.20 -11.54
C ILE A 249 -10.86 -16.49 -10.16
N VAL A 250 -9.83 -15.75 -9.74
CA VAL A 250 -9.25 -15.87 -8.40
C VAL A 250 -10.28 -15.54 -7.34
N THR A 251 -10.96 -14.40 -7.46
CA THR A 251 -12.04 -14.00 -6.53
C THR A 251 -13.11 -15.08 -6.41
N ASP A 252 -13.59 -15.60 -7.56
CA ASP A 252 -14.61 -16.65 -7.58
C ASP A 252 -14.11 -17.95 -6.92
N LEU A 253 -12.88 -18.38 -7.22
CA LEU A 253 -12.26 -19.57 -6.60
C LEU A 253 -12.14 -19.40 -5.09
N CYS A 254 -11.61 -18.29 -4.63
CA CYS A 254 -11.45 -18.03 -3.19
C CYS A 254 -12.81 -18.01 -2.46
N ARG A 255 -13.85 -17.49 -3.09
CA ARG A 255 -15.23 -17.54 -2.56
C ARG A 255 -15.78 -18.96 -2.49
N ASP A 256 -15.61 -19.74 -3.58
CA ASP A 256 -16.12 -21.11 -3.67
C ASP A 256 -15.46 -22.06 -2.67
N TYR A 257 -14.21 -21.78 -2.30
CA TYR A 257 -13.41 -22.58 -1.36
C TYR A 257 -13.36 -22.02 0.07
N ASP A 258 -14.20 -21.03 0.39
CA ASP A 258 -14.30 -20.39 1.71
C ASP A 258 -12.93 -19.86 2.19
N LEU A 259 -12.27 -19.06 1.34
CA LEU A 259 -11.03 -18.32 1.60
C LEU A 259 -11.31 -16.80 1.56
N PRO A 260 -12.12 -16.27 2.50
CA PRO A 260 -12.66 -14.93 2.39
C PRO A 260 -11.57 -13.84 2.43
N TYR A 261 -10.49 -14.02 3.19
CA TYR A 261 -9.37 -13.06 3.18
C TYR A 261 -8.74 -12.91 1.79
N MET A 262 -8.37 -14.02 1.18
CA MET A 262 -7.79 -13.99 -0.17
C MET A 262 -8.78 -13.49 -1.21
N ALA A 263 -10.08 -13.79 -1.04
CA ALA A 263 -11.12 -13.27 -1.92
C ALA A 263 -11.23 -11.74 -1.86
N VAL A 264 -11.06 -11.12 -0.68
CA VAL A 264 -11.03 -9.65 -0.52
C VAL A 264 -9.82 -9.04 -1.23
N VAL A 265 -8.64 -9.62 -1.05
CA VAL A 265 -7.40 -9.14 -1.71
C VAL A 265 -7.52 -9.25 -3.24
N ALA A 266 -7.96 -10.41 -3.75
CA ALA A 266 -8.16 -10.60 -5.18
C ALA A 266 -9.22 -9.65 -5.77
N ALA A 267 -10.30 -9.37 -5.01
CA ALA A 267 -11.32 -8.41 -5.41
C ALA A 267 -10.75 -6.99 -5.51
N MET A 268 -9.91 -6.57 -4.58
CA MET A 268 -9.25 -5.25 -4.61
C MET A 268 -8.38 -5.11 -5.88
N GLU A 269 -7.58 -6.12 -6.19
CA GLU A 269 -6.77 -6.14 -7.40
C GLU A 269 -7.63 -6.12 -8.69
N GLN A 270 -8.73 -6.88 -8.70
CA GLN A 270 -9.70 -6.87 -9.80
C GLN A 270 -10.35 -5.49 -9.98
N ILE A 271 -10.72 -4.83 -8.88
CA ILE A 271 -11.33 -3.51 -8.86
C ILE A 271 -10.40 -2.48 -9.53
N SER A 272 -9.11 -2.52 -9.25
CA SER A 272 -8.13 -1.62 -9.87
C SER A 272 -8.19 -1.71 -11.41
N SER A 273 -8.27 -2.91 -11.98
CA SER A 273 -8.42 -3.09 -13.42
C SER A 273 -9.79 -2.66 -13.96
N LEU A 274 -10.86 -2.85 -13.18
CA LEU A 274 -12.23 -2.46 -13.58
C LEU A 274 -12.43 -0.94 -13.57
N VAL A 275 -11.74 -0.22 -12.69
CA VAL A 275 -11.72 1.26 -12.65
C VAL A 275 -11.13 1.79 -13.95
N GLU A 276 -9.98 1.27 -14.40
CA GLU A 276 -9.34 1.65 -15.66
C GLU A 276 -10.25 1.36 -16.88
N LEU A 277 -11.06 0.32 -16.80
CA LEU A 277 -12.05 -0.03 -17.81
C LEU A 277 -13.35 0.80 -17.70
N ASN A 278 -13.44 1.73 -16.74
CA ASN A 278 -14.64 2.50 -16.44
C ASN A 278 -15.89 1.63 -16.18
N LYS A 279 -15.72 0.45 -15.56
CA LYS A 279 -16.81 -0.48 -15.21
C LYS A 279 -17.35 -0.21 -13.80
N LEU A 280 -17.70 1.04 -13.53
CA LEU A 280 -17.97 1.57 -12.18
C LEU A 280 -19.13 0.88 -11.45
N GLU A 281 -20.17 0.39 -12.16
CA GLU A 281 -21.26 -0.37 -11.53
C GLU A 281 -20.73 -1.68 -10.91
N ILE A 282 -19.88 -2.40 -11.64
CA ILE A 282 -19.28 -3.65 -11.16
C ILE A 282 -18.32 -3.35 -9.99
N VAL A 283 -17.59 -2.24 -10.07
CA VAL A 283 -16.71 -1.76 -8.99
C VAL A 283 -17.50 -1.54 -7.71
N VAL A 284 -18.64 -0.84 -7.78
CA VAL A 284 -19.48 -0.57 -6.60
C VAL A 284 -19.97 -1.86 -5.96
N ASP A 285 -20.49 -2.81 -6.76
CA ASP A 285 -21.01 -4.08 -6.24
C ASP A 285 -19.89 -4.92 -5.60
N LEU A 286 -18.74 -5.01 -6.27
CA LEU A 286 -17.61 -5.82 -5.79
C LEU A 286 -16.93 -5.20 -4.57
N ALA A 287 -16.73 -3.86 -4.55
CA ALA A 287 -16.14 -3.16 -3.41
C ALA A 287 -17.05 -3.23 -2.18
N SER A 288 -18.38 -3.08 -2.36
CA SER A 288 -19.32 -3.21 -1.25
C SER A 288 -19.26 -4.61 -0.64
N TRP A 289 -19.29 -5.65 -1.48
CA TRP A 289 -19.16 -7.03 -1.02
C TRP A 289 -17.83 -7.28 -0.30
N ALA A 290 -16.70 -6.81 -0.87
CA ALA A 290 -15.38 -7.00 -0.28
C ALA A 290 -15.24 -6.30 1.08
N LEU A 291 -15.84 -5.11 1.22
CA LEU A 291 -15.87 -4.37 2.49
C LEU A 291 -16.71 -5.09 3.54
N ASP A 292 -17.88 -5.62 3.19
CA ASP A 292 -18.72 -6.40 4.12
C ASP A 292 -17.94 -7.61 4.67
N VAL A 293 -17.27 -8.36 3.78
CA VAL A 293 -16.44 -9.52 4.19
C VAL A 293 -15.24 -9.09 5.04
N ALA A 294 -14.54 -8.02 4.66
CA ALA A 294 -13.40 -7.51 5.41
C ALA A 294 -13.81 -7.08 6.83
N HIS A 295 -14.96 -6.44 6.98
CA HIS A 295 -15.49 -6.06 8.29
C HIS A 295 -15.85 -7.27 9.15
N ASP A 296 -16.47 -8.28 8.57
CA ASP A 296 -16.81 -9.53 9.27
C ASP A 296 -15.55 -10.27 9.77
N LEU A 297 -14.44 -10.14 9.05
CA LEU A 297 -13.13 -10.67 9.43
C LEU A 297 -12.34 -9.77 10.39
N GLY A 298 -12.81 -8.56 10.67
CA GLY A 298 -12.09 -7.59 11.48
C GLY A 298 -10.84 -7.02 10.80
N ILE A 299 -10.76 -7.09 9.46
CA ILE A 299 -9.66 -6.52 8.69
C ILE A 299 -9.80 -5.00 8.67
N ASN A 300 -8.71 -4.33 8.99
CA ASN A 300 -8.60 -2.86 8.93
C ASN A 300 -7.19 -2.47 8.50
N ASN A 301 -6.92 -2.67 7.23
CA ASN A 301 -5.61 -2.40 6.63
C ASN A 301 -5.75 -1.51 5.38
N GLU A 302 -4.68 -1.35 4.64
CA GLU A 302 -4.65 -0.57 3.40
C GLU A 302 -5.67 -1.06 2.36
N VAL A 303 -5.96 -2.36 2.32
CA VAL A 303 -6.97 -2.93 1.42
C VAL A 303 -8.35 -2.33 1.70
N VAL A 304 -8.77 -2.27 2.98
CA VAL A 304 -10.06 -1.69 3.38
C VAL A 304 -10.09 -0.19 3.06
N ARG A 305 -9.00 0.54 3.34
CA ARG A 305 -8.90 1.97 3.00
C ARG A 305 -9.05 2.21 1.50
N THR A 306 -8.35 1.44 0.69
CA THR A 306 -8.43 1.54 -0.77
C THR A 306 -9.83 1.22 -1.27
N LEU A 307 -10.47 0.16 -0.75
CA LEU A 307 -11.85 -0.20 -1.10
C LEU A 307 -12.84 0.91 -0.75
N ASP A 308 -12.72 1.53 0.44
CA ASP A 308 -13.56 2.63 0.87
C ASP A 308 -13.44 3.85 -0.08
N ILE A 309 -12.21 4.24 -0.40
CA ILE A 309 -11.94 5.37 -1.31
C ILE A 309 -12.52 5.09 -2.70
N VAL A 310 -12.24 3.92 -3.26
CA VAL A 310 -12.72 3.54 -4.60
C VAL A 310 -14.24 3.43 -4.64
N LEU A 311 -14.88 2.91 -3.60
CA LEU A 311 -16.33 2.83 -3.52
C LEU A 311 -16.97 4.24 -3.55
N VAL A 312 -16.49 5.15 -2.70
CA VAL A 312 -16.99 6.54 -2.63
C VAL A 312 -16.79 7.25 -3.97
N GLN A 313 -15.60 7.11 -4.57
CA GLN A 313 -15.27 7.73 -5.85
C GLN A 313 -16.13 7.18 -7.00
N SER A 314 -16.34 5.88 -7.03
CA SER A 314 -17.16 5.22 -8.06
C SER A 314 -18.63 5.62 -7.96
N LEU A 315 -19.20 5.68 -6.74
CA LEU A 315 -20.54 6.16 -6.50
C LEU A 315 -20.73 7.62 -6.93
N ALA A 316 -19.76 8.48 -6.61
CA ALA A 316 -19.79 9.89 -7.02
C ALA A 316 -19.73 10.01 -8.55
N SER A 317 -18.86 9.26 -9.22
CA SER A 317 -18.71 9.25 -10.67
C SER A 317 -19.95 8.71 -11.41
N LEU A 318 -20.71 7.82 -10.79
CA LEU A 318 -22.01 7.33 -11.27
C LEU A 318 -23.17 8.31 -11.00
N GLY A 319 -22.91 9.46 -10.38
CA GLY A 319 -23.94 10.42 -9.97
C GLY A 319 -24.77 9.97 -8.76
N ARG A 320 -24.39 8.88 -8.08
CA ARG A 320 -25.06 8.36 -6.87
C ARG A 320 -24.60 9.12 -5.62
N HIS A 321 -24.67 10.46 -5.67
CA HIS A 321 -24.06 11.35 -4.67
C HIS A 321 -24.56 11.11 -3.24
N ILE A 322 -25.84 10.82 -3.03
CA ILE A 322 -26.38 10.54 -1.68
C ILE A 322 -25.73 9.28 -1.09
N GLN A 323 -25.54 8.23 -1.90
CA GLN A 323 -24.87 7.00 -1.47
C GLN A 323 -23.37 7.26 -1.20
N ALA A 324 -22.71 8.03 -2.07
CA ALA A 324 -21.32 8.41 -1.88
C ALA A 324 -21.11 9.16 -0.55
N VAL A 325 -22.00 10.09 -0.19
CA VAL A 325 -21.94 10.81 1.10
C VAL A 325 -22.07 9.84 2.27
N ASN A 326 -23.07 8.93 2.23
CA ASN A 326 -23.27 7.96 3.31
C ASN A 326 -22.05 7.05 3.50
N CYS A 327 -21.50 6.53 2.42
CA CYS A 327 -20.29 5.69 2.48
C CYS A 327 -19.09 6.49 2.99
N ALA A 328 -18.90 7.72 2.52
CA ALA A 328 -17.80 8.59 2.94
C ALA A 328 -17.84 8.93 4.45
N GLU A 329 -19.03 9.19 5.00
CA GLU A 329 -19.18 9.45 6.44
C GLU A 329 -18.86 8.21 7.28
N ILE A 330 -19.34 7.04 6.88
CA ILE A 330 -19.08 5.78 7.60
C ILE A 330 -17.58 5.46 7.55
N ALA A 331 -17.00 5.47 6.36
CA ALA A 331 -15.60 5.16 6.14
C ALA A 331 -14.66 6.20 6.80
N GLY A 332 -14.96 7.50 6.65
CA GLY A 332 -14.19 8.57 7.30
C GLY A 332 -14.25 8.53 8.83
N THR A 333 -15.41 8.16 9.40
CA THR A 333 -15.53 7.96 10.85
C THR A 333 -14.67 6.79 11.32
N ARG A 334 -14.69 5.68 10.61
CA ARG A 334 -13.86 4.50 10.88
C ARG A 334 -12.38 4.83 10.80
N ALA A 335 -11.93 5.48 9.72
CA ALA A 335 -10.53 5.90 9.56
C ALA A 335 -10.08 6.79 10.74
N ARG A 336 -10.93 7.74 11.15
CA ARG A 336 -10.66 8.61 12.31
C ARG A 336 -10.54 7.82 13.61
N GLU A 337 -11.42 6.86 13.87
CA GLU A 337 -11.40 6.01 15.07
C GLU A 337 -10.14 5.15 15.15
N HIS A 338 -9.56 4.79 14.02
CA HIS A 338 -8.30 4.06 13.92
C HIS A 338 -7.06 4.97 13.85
N GLY A 339 -7.25 6.30 13.93
CA GLY A 339 -6.16 7.27 13.94
C GLY A 339 -5.58 7.58 12.55
N ASP A 340 -6.20 7.09 11.47
CA ASP A 340 -5.82 7.38 10.09
C ASP A 340 -6.45 8.71 9.65
N VAL A 341 -5.81 9.80 10.07
CA VAL A 341 -6.31 11.16 9.87
C VAL A 341 -6.36 11.54 8.40
N ASP A 342 -5.36 11.16 7.62
CA ASP A 342 -5.26 11.53 6.20
C ASP A 342 -6.36 10.88 5.37
N THR A 343 -6.60 9.59 5.56
CA THR A 343 -7.72 8.89 4.91
C THR A 343 -9.07 9.45 5.37
N ALA A 344 -9.23 9.78 6.65
CA ALA A 344 -10.46 10.38 7.15
C ALA A 344 -10.75 11.73 6.49
N ILE A 345 -9.75 12.61 6.37
CA ILE A 345 -9.87 13.90 5.68
C ILE A 345 -10.28 13.68 4.21
N LEU A 346 -9.58 12.81 3.50
CA LEU A 346 -9.87 12.51 2.10
C LEU A 346 -11.31 12.05 1.90
N LEU A 347 -11.78 11.09 2.69
CA LEU A 347 -13.14 10.54 2.59
C LEU A 347 -14.20 11.60 2.92
N TYR A 348 -14.02 12.38 3.99
CA TYR A 348 -14.96 13.45 4.32
C TYR A 348 -14.99 14.53 3.26
N GLU A 349 -13.86 14.88 2.64
CA GLU A 349 -13.80 15.85 1.55
C GLU A 349 -14.55 15.34 0.30
N MET A 350 -14.38 14.08 -0.08
CA MET A 350 -15.12 13.45 -1.17
C MET A 350 -16.63 13.43 -0.88
N GLY A 351 -17.01 13.12 0.36
CA GLY A 351 -18.39 13.19 0.83
C GLY A 351 -18.96 14.61 0.76
N ALA A 352 -18.20 15.61 1.19
CA ALA A 352 -18.61 17.02 1.14
C ALA A 352 -18.83 17.51 -0.30
N LYS A 353 -17.94 17.15 -1.22
CA LYS A 353 -18.11 17.45 -2.66
C LYS A 353 -19.40 16.82 -3.21
N SER A 354 -19.66 15.56 -2.88
CA SER A 354 -20.88 14.85 -3.29
C SER A 354 -22.14 15.44 -2.67
N ALA A 355 -22.10 15.87 -1.40
CA ALA A 355 -23.22 16.54 -0.72
C ALA A 355 -23.55 17.89 -1.38
N ARG A 356 -22.55 18.66 -1.78
CA ARG A 356 -22.75 19.89 -2.55
C ARG A 356 -23.47 19.64 -3.87
N ILE A 357 -23.04 18.64 -4.62
CA ILE A 357 -23.65 18.31 -5.92
C ILE A 357 -25.09 17.84 -5.75
N SER A 358 -25.39 17.07 -4.69
CA SER A 358 -26.76 16.63 -4.39
C SER A 358 -27.66 17.72 -3.79
N GLY A 359 -27.10 18.90 -3.48
CA GLY A 359 -27.83 20.04 -2.90
C GLY A 359 -27.94 20.01 -1.37
N ASP A 360 -27.34 19.03 -0.68
CA ASP A 360 -27.31 18.94 0.80
C ASP A 360 -26.19 19.82 1.36
N GLN A 361 -26.40 21.13 1.32
CA GLN A 361 -25.40 22.11 1.73
C GLN A 361 -25.06 22.01 3.23
N ALA A 362 -26.03 21.66 4.09
CA ALA A 362 -25.79 21.53 5.52
C ALA A 362 -24.83 20.38 5.83
N ARG A 363 -25.03 19.26 5.17
CA ARG A 363 -24.17 18.08 5.32
C ARG A 363 -22.77 18.34 4.75
N ALA A 364 -22.67 19.01 3.60
CA ALA A 364 -21.39 19.42 3.03
C ALA A 364 -20.60 20.31 4.00
N ALA A 365 -21.26 21.30 4.60
CA ALA A 365 -20.61 22.18 5.58
C ALA A 365 -20.09 21.41 6.81
N ASN A 366 -20.87 20.45 7.33
CA ASN A 366 -20.47 19.64 8.47
C ASN A 366 -19.23 18.77 8.14
N LEU A 367 -19.22 18.16 6.95
CA LEU A 367 -18.08 17.33 6.53
C LEU A 367 -16.79 18.14 6.35
N TYR A 368 -16.87 19.33 5.72
CA TYR A 368 -15.71 20.24 5.67
C TYR A 368 -15.29 20.72 7.07
N GLY A 369 -16.24 20.86 8.00
CA GLY A 369 -15.93 21.14 9.41
C GLY A 369 -15.09 20.03 10.05
N PHE A 370 -15.47 18.76 9.85
CA PHE A 370 -14.68 17.62 10.33
C PHE A 370 -13.28 17.56 9.70
N CYS A 371 -13.18 17.80 8.39
CA CYS A 371 -11.86 17.91 7.74
C CYS A 371 -11.00 18.99 8.41
N ALA A 372 -11.58 20.16 8.70
CA ALA A 372 -10.86 21.26 9.32
C ALA A 372 -10.41 20.96 10.76
N GLU A 373 -11.21 20.23 11.53
CA GLU A 373 -10.84 19.78 12.87
C GLU A 373 -9.68 18.79 12.84
N LEU A 374 -9.74 17.84 11.91
CA LEU A 374 -8.71 16.80 11.76
C LEU A 374 -7.37 17.37 11.22
N ALA A 375 -7.43 18.36 10.31
CA ALA A 375 -6.24 18.98 9.72
C ALA A 375 -5.43 19.88 10.69
N GLY A 376 -5.66 19.80 12.00
CA GLY A 376 -4.84 20.49 13.00
C GLY A 376 -5.35 21.86 13.46
N GLY A 377 -6.64 22.13 13.31
CA GLY A 377 -7.28 23.30 13.91
C GLY A 377 -6.86 24.64 13.30
N GLU A 378 -6.61 25.66 14.15
CA GLU A 378 -6.38 27.05 13.70
C GLU A 378 -5.02 27.30 13.05
N ILE A 379 -4.07 26.38 13.22
CA ILE A 379 -2.66 26.58 12.82
C ILE A 379 -2.44 26.21 11.34
N SER A 380 -3.19 25.24 10.82
CA SER A 380 -3.04 24.76 9.45
C SER A 380 -3.75 25.65 8.44
N LEU A 381 -3.07 25.98 7.31
CA LEU A 381 -3.69 26.69 6.18
C LEU A 381 -4.85 25.89 5.59
N GLN A 382 -4.72 24.58 5.51
CA GLN A 382 -5.75 23.66 5.04
C GLN A 382 -6.99 23.72 5.95
N ALA A 383 -6.81 23.66 7.26
CA ALA A 383 -7.93 23.79 8.20
C ALA A 383 -8.65 25.13 8.09
N ARG A 384 -7.92 26.24 7.88
CA ARG A 384 -8.51 27.56 7.64
C ARG A 384 -9.31 27.61 6.36
N PHE A 385 -8.80 27.00 5.29
CA PHE A 385 -9.52 26.91 4.01
C PHE A 385 -10.82 26.14 4.17
N LEU A 386 -10.76 24.93 4.74
CA LEU A 386 -11.91 24.06 4.97
C LEU A 386 -12.99 24.68 5.87
N ARG A 387 -12.58 25.47 6.90
CA ARG A 387 -13.53 26.25 7.71
C ARG A 387 -14.20 27.36 6.93
N LYS A 388 -13.46 28.05 6.06
CA LYS A 388 -14.05 29.08 5.20
C LYS A 388 -15.07 28.47 4.23
N GLU A 389 -14.76 27.31 3.63
CA GLU A 389 -15.71 26.58 2.79
C GLU A 389 -16.96 26.18 3.57
N SER A 390 -16.82 25.59 4.75
CA SER A 390 -17.93 25.25 5.63
C SER A 390 -18.79 26.48 5.96
N ALA A 391 -18.18 27.60 6.36
CA ALA A 391 -18.87 28.82 6.71
C ALA A 391 -19.60 29.47 5.49
N ALA A 392 -18.95 29.45 4.31
CA ALA A 392 -19.56 29.94 3.08
C ALA A 392 -20.79 29.13 2.69
N ILE A 393 -20.73 27.81 2.80
CA ILE A 393 -21.87 26.93 2.51
C ILE A 393 -23.01 27.17 3.51
N LEU A 394 -22.71 27.26 4.82
CA LEU A 394 -23.74 27.57 5.82
C LEU A 394 -24.43 28.90 5.57
N ALA A 395 -23.68 29.91 5.13
CA ALA A 395 -24.24 31.21 4.76
C ALA A 395 -25.23 31.12 3.57
N THR A 396 -24.97 30.25 2.58
CA THR A 396 -25.87 30.07 1.42
C THR A 396 -27.21 29.47 1.80
N VAL A 397 -27.29 28.68 2.88
CA VAL A 397 -28.53 28.08 3.39
C VAL A 397 -29.17 28.89 4.53
N GLY A 398 -28.64 30.06 4.82
CA GLY A 398 -29.18 30.97 5.86
C GLY A 398 -28.86 30.48 7.30
N LEU A 399 -27.97 29.52 7.46
CA LEU A 399 -27.50 29.04 8.77
C LEU A 399 -26.30 29.87 9.20
N LYS A 400 -26.28 30.26 10.47
CA LYS A 400 -25.09 30.92 11.05
C LYS A 400 -24.01 29.87 11.32
N PRO A 401 -22.75 30.12 10.93
CA PRO A 401 -21.66 29.26 11.34
C PRO A 401 -21.63 29.10 12.87
N PRO A 402 -21.21 27.91 13.39
CA PRO A 402 -21.00 27.76 14.82
C PRO A 402 -20.14 28.92 15.32
N ARG A 403 -20.56 29.58 16.41
CA ARG A 403 -19.73 30.61 17.01
C ARG A 403 -18.39 29.96 17.38
N GLU A 404 -17.32 30.47 16.83
CA GLU A 404 -15.99 30.14 17.32
C GLU A 404 -16.05 30.32 18.85
N LYS A 405 -15.74 29.25 19.60
CA LYS A 405 -15.46 29.43 21.02
C LYS A 405 -14.36 30.47 21.06
N PRO A 406 -14.53 31.60 21.81
CA PRO A 406 -13.43 32.53 21.96
C PRO A 406 -12.24 31.69 22.40
N SER A 407 -11.15 31.72 21.62
CA SER A 407 -9.89 31.15 22.07
C SER A 407 -9.72 31.63 23.49
N GLU A 408 -9.63 30.71 24.46
CA GLU A 408 -9.22 31.09 25.82
C GLU A 408 -7.96 31.91 25.58
N GLU A 409 -8.04 33.21 25.87
CA GLU A 409 -6.88 34.07 25.75
C GLU A 409 -5.76 33.35 26.50
N PRO A 410 -4.62 33.08 25.85
CA PRO A 410 -3.51 32.48 26.56
C PRO A 410 -3.27 33.41 27.74
N CYS A 411 -3.43 32.86 28.95
CA CYS A 411 -3.18 33.53 30.20
C CYS A 411 -1.94 34.41 30.00
N ALA A 412 -2.10 35.74 30.16
CA ALA A 412 -1.05 36.70 29.93
C ALA A 412 0.13 36.31 30.86
N VAL A 413 1.08 35.58 30.31
CA VAL A 413 2.36 35.34 30.96
C VAL A 413 3.06 36.71 30.98
N PRO A 414 3.48 37.23 32.12
CA PRO A 414 4.14 38.52 32.16
C PRO A 414 5.39 38.45 31.30
N HIS A 415 5.44 39.30 30.29
CA HIS A 415 6.59 39.48 29.40
C HIS A 415 7.78 40.00 30.26
N THR A 416 8.61 39.08 30.72
CA THR A 416 9.98 39.45 31.09
C THR A 416 10.78 39.47 29.77
N ALA A 417 11.38 40.61 29.50
CA ALA A 417 12.04 41.01 28.26
C ALA A 417 13.34 40.23 27.93
N ASP A 418 13.51 39.00 28.42
CA ASP A 418 14.69 38.16 28.18
C ASP A 418 14.30 36.71 27.94
N THR A 419 13.45 36.45 26.93
CA THR A 419 13.16 35.08 26.49
C THR A 419 13.91 34.75 25.20
N PRO A 420 14.48 33.53 25.07
CA PRO A 420 15.23 33.09 23.88
C PRO A 420 14.43 33.05 22.56
N ALA A 421 13.12 33.29 22.62
CA ALA A 421 12.22 33.26 21.46
C ALA A 421 12.58 34.28 20.35
N ALA A 422 13.14 35.43 20.71
CA ALA A 422 13.56 36.45 19.73
C ALA A 422 14.83 36.04 18.96
N ARG A 423 15.60 35.04 19.43
CA ARG A 423 16.78 34.52 18.74
C ARG A 423 16.45 33.37 17.78
N VAL A 424 15.34 32.66 17.99
CA VAL A 424 14.93 31.57 17.14
C VAL A 424 14.43 32.07 15.77
N ASP A 425 13.78 33.24 15.73
CA ASP A 425 13.28 33.81 14.47
C ASP A 425 14.38 34.21 13.49
N ALA A 426 15.54 34.68 13.99
CA ALA A 426 16.65 35.09 13.09
C ALA A 426 17.45 33.89 12.55
N GLU A 427 17.51 32.79 13.30
CA GLU A 427 18.14 31.53 12.84
C GLU A 427 17.18 30.73 11.94
N THR A 428 15.89 30.75 12.24
CA THR A 428 14.84 30.13 11.42
C THR A 428 14.71 30.85 10.06
N LEU A 429 14.81 32.19 10.05
CA LEU A 429 14.86 32.97 8.79
C LEU A 429 16.13 32.69 7.98
N LYS A 430 17.28 32.44 8.60
CA LYS A 430 18.51 32.04 7.91
C LYS A 430 18.43 30.62 7.34
N HIS A 431 17.66 29.72 7.94
CA HIS A 431 17.36 28.39 7.40
C HIS A 431 16.30 28.42 6.28
N LEU A 432 15.45 29.45 6.23
CA LEU A 432 14.50 29.69 5.13
C LEU A 432 15.19 30.32 3.91
N GLU A 433 16.36 30.96 4.08
CA GLU A 433 17.19 31.45 2.96
C GLU A 433 18.01 30.33 2.27
N THR A 434 18.19 29.17 2.91
CA THR A 434 18.58 27.93 2.24
C THR A 434 17.31 27.26 1.78
N ALA A 435 16.86 27.58 0.56
CA ALA A 435 15.67 27.03 -0.06
C ALA A 435 15.62 25.49 0.15
N PRO A 436 14.54 24.96 0.74
CA PRO A 436 14.37 23.53 0.74
C PRO A 436 14.43 23.05 -0.70
N ASN A 437 15.08 21.94 -0.91
CA ASN A 437 15.23 21.33 -2.22
C ASN A 437 13.82 21.07 -2.80
N ILE A 438 13.33 22.01 -3.64
CA ILE A 438 11.99 21.99 -4.27
C ILE A 438 11.85 20.78 -5.22
N ASN A 439 12.89 19.98 -5.33
CA ASN A 439 12.91 18.74 -6.10
C ASN A 439 12.27 17.54 -5.39
N SER A 440 11.76 17.67 -4.17
CA SER A 440 10.97 16.58 -3.57
C SER A 440 9.62 16.45 -4.30
N ILE A 441 9.22 15.24 -4.59
CA ILE A 441 7.91 14.92 -5.21
C ILE A 441 6.77 15.52 -4.39
N GLU A 442 6.87 15.51 -3.07
CA GLU A 442 5.91 16.12 -2.15
C GLU A 442 5.77 17.63 -2.36
N ALA A 443 6.88 18.36 -2.53
CA ALA A 443 6.83 19.80 -2.78
C ALA A 443 6.22 20.12 -4.14
N ARG A 444 6.48 19.32 -5.18
CA ARG A 444 5.88 19.47 -6.51
C ARG A 444 4.39 19.15 -6.50
N THR A 445 3.99 18.09 -5.80
CA THR A 445 2.57 17.72 -5.65
C THR A 445 1.81 18.79 -4.88
N ALA A 446 2.38 19.32 -3.81
CA ALA A 446 1.80 20.42 -3.03
C ALA A 446 1.67 21.70 -3.87
N LEU A 447 2.65 22.00 -4.70
CA LEU A 447 2.65 23.18 -5.58
C LEU A 447 1.59 23.04 -6.70
N SER A 448 1.49 21.86 -7.31
CA SER A 448 0.47 21.56 -8.33
C SER A 448 -0.94 21.65 -7.73
N LEU A 449 -1.15 21.06 -6.56
CA LEU A 449 -2.44 21.12 -5.86
C LEU A 449 -2.82 22.56 -5.48
N ALA A 450 -1.87 23.34 -5.00
CA ALA A 450 -2.09 24.76 -4.68
C ALA A 450 -2.47 25.57 -5.91
N LYS A 451 -1.86 25.28 -7.07
CA LYS A 451 -2.18 25.93 -8.35
C LYS A 451 -3.59 25.59 -8.82
N ASP A 452 -3.96 24.31 -8.79
CA ASP A 452 -5.31 23.87 -9.20
C ASP A 452 -6.40 24.50 -8.32
N LEU A 453 -6.18 24.57 -7.01
CA LEU A 453 -7.08 25.22 -6.07
C LEU A 453 -7.19 26.73 -6.31
N MET A 454 -6.09 27.39 -6.69
CA MET A 454 -6.11 28.81 -7.06
C MET A 454 -6.86 29.07 -8.36
N ASP A 455 -6.66 28.24 -9.38
CA ASP A 455 -7.33 28.39 -10.68
C ASP A 455 -8.86 28.13 -10.53
N GLU A 456 -9.26 27.18 -9.71
CA GLU A 456 -10.66 26.94 -9.36
C GLU A 456 -11.28 28.12 -8.59
N ALA A 457 -10.57 28.64 -7.59
CA ALA A 457 -11.03 29.81 -6.83
C ALA A 457 -11.16 31.07 -7.70
N LEU A 458 -10.21 31.29 -8.62
CA LEU A 458 -10.29 32.38 -9.58
C LEU A 458 -11.43 32.20 -10.58
N SER A 459 -11.68 30.98 -11.05
CA SER A 459 -12.81 30.66 -11.93
C SER A 459 -14.15 30.95 -11.26
N LEU A 460 -14.31 30.56 -9.99
CA LEU A 460 -15.48 30.85 -9.18
C LEU A 460 -15.68 32.37 -8.97
N LEU A 461 -14.63 33.11 -8.68
CA LEU A 461 -14.65 34.57 -8.53
C LEU A 461 -15.02 35.28 -9.84
N MET A 462 -14.53 34.78 -10.98
CA MET A 462 -14.80 35.35 -12.29
C MET A 462 -16.22 35.04 -12.79
N SER A 463 -16.81 33.93 -12.34
CA SER A 463 -18.19 33.53 -12.67
C SER A 463 -19.26 34.26 -11.80
N THR A 464 -18.84 34.88 -10.69
CA THR A 464 -19.76 35.63 -9.81
C THR A 464 -20.12 37.00 -10.41
N PRO A 465 -21.40 37.42 -10.38
CA PRO A 465 -21.83 38.74 -10.90
C PRO A 465 -21.02 39.89 -10.29
N LYS A 466 -20.69 40.90 -11.11
CA LYS A 466 -19.80 42.00 -10.70
C LYS A 466 -20.22 42.76 -9.43
N GLY A 467 -21.48 42.66 -8.99
CA GLY A 467 -21.99 43.29 -7.77
C GLY A 467 -21.80 42.48 -6.48
N GLU A 468 -21.43 41.21 -6.58
CA GLU A 468 -21.31 40.29 -5.43
C GLU A 468 -19.84 39.82 -5.19
N ARG A 469 -18.88 40.36 -5.94
CA ARG A 469 -17.46 40.03 -5.78
C ARG A 469 -16.95 40.58 -4.45
N GLY A 470 -16.83 39.69 -3.47
CA GLY A 470 -16.42 40.03 -2.12
C GLY A 470 -14.95 40.39 -1.93
N LEU A 471 -14.11 40.37 -2.98
CA LEU A 471 -12.69 40.74 -2.90
C LEU A 471 -12.48 42.18 -3.40
N ALA A 472 -11.84 43.00 -2.55
CA ALA A 472 -11.38 44.32 -2.94
C ALA A 472 -10.23 44.19 -3.98
N ALA A 473 -10.10 45.20 -4.84
CA ALA A 473 -9.04 45.24 -5.87
C ALA A 473 -7.60 44.92 -5.37
N PRO A 474 -7.19 45.36 -4.16
CA PRO A 474 -5.87 45.00 -3.63
C PRO A 474 -5.72 43.51 -3.24
N GLU A 475 -6.80 42.81 -2.92
CA GLU A 475 -6.75 41.37 -2.64
C GLU A 475 -6.58 40.56 -3.92
N LEU A 476 -7.26 41.00 -5.00
CA LEU A 476 -7.08 40.40 -6.32
C LEU A 476 -5.66 40.59 -6.86
N ALA A 477 -5.03 41.72 -6.57
CA ALA A 477 -3.65 41.98 -6.93
C ALA A 477 -2.69 41.02 -6.23
N LYS A 478 -2.88 40.75 -4.92
CA LYS A 478 -2.08 39.78 -4.17
C LYS A 478 -2.22 38.36 -4.69
N TRP A 479 -3.42 37.97 -5.12
CA TRP A 479 -3.66 36.68 -5.74
C TRP A 479 -2.90 36.53 -7.07
N ASN A 480 -2.89 37.59 -7.89
CA ASN A 480 -2.14 37.59 -9.13
C ASN A 480 -0.62 37.56 -8.90
N GLU A 481 -0.11 38.25 -7.86
CA GLU A 481 1.29 38.21 -7.46
C GLU A 481 1.68 36.80 -6.98
N LEU A 482 0.84 36.14 -6.18
CA LEU A 482 1.08 34.78 -5.69
C LEU A 482 1.11 33.77 -6.86
N ARG A 483 0.20 33.93 -7.83
CA ARG A 483 0.15 33.10 -9.05
C ARG A 483 1.42 33.29 -9.92
N ALA A 484 1.88 34.51 -10.07
CA ALA A 484 3.10 34.81 -10.80
C ALA A 484 4.33 34.18 -10.10
N TRP A 485 4.40 34.30 -8.77
CA TRP A 485 5.47 33.67 -7.98
C TRP A 485 5.45 32.14 -8.10
N MET A 486 4.28 31.50 -8.06
CA MET A 486 4.15 30.05 -8.23
C MET A 486 4.60 29.58 -9.61
N ALA A 487 4.30 30.36 -10.66
CA ALA A 487 4.76 30.07 -12.01
C ALA A 487 6.30 30.18 -12.13
N GLU A 488 6.89 31.21 -11.49
CA GLU A 488 8.36 31.36 -11.44
C GLU A 488 9.05 30.22 -10.70
N VAL A 489 8.44 29.72 -9.62
CA VAL A 489 8.96 28.57 -8.86
C VAL A 489 8.84 27.27 -9.68
N GLU A 490 7.77 27.10 -10.44
CA GLU A 490 7.57 25.94 -11.33
C GLU A 490 8.56 25.94 -12.51
N GLU A 491 8.84 27.11 -13.11
CA GLU A 491 9.82 27.28 -14.16
C GLU A 491 11.27 27.11 -13.64
N GLY A 492 11.57 27.59 -12.45
CA GLY A 492 12.86 27.43 -11.78
C GLY A 492 13.18 26.01 -11.34
N ALA A 493 12.16 25.17 -11.19
CA ALA A 493 12.29 23.75 -10.86
C ALA A 493 12.60 22.85 -12.09
N GLN A 494 12.53 23.38 -13.31
CA GLN A 494 13.02 22.65 -14.48
C GLN A 494 14.55 22.66 -14.44
N PRO A 495 15.25 21.50 -14.47
CA PRO A 495 16.68 21.48 -14.61
C PRO A 495 17.00 22.19 -15.93
N SER A 496 17.75 23.29 -15.85
CA SER A 496 18.36 23.88 -17.03
C SER A 496 19.26 22.81 -17.61
N VAL A 497 18.83 22.16 -18.68
CA VAL A 497 19.71 21.45 -19.58
C VAL A 497 20.54 22.55 -20.26
N ALA A 498 21.51 23.05 -19.49
CA ALA A 498 22.57 23.84 -20.07
C ALA A 498 23.34 22.90 -20.99
N SER A 499 23.15 23.11 -22.28
CA SER A 499 24.00 22.62 -23.32
C SER A 499 25.40 23.17 -23.07
N ASP A 500 26.18 22.48 -22.28
CA ASP A 500 27.62 22.72 -22.18
C ASP A 500 28.32 21.93 -23.31
N GLU A 501 28.10 22.39 -24.54
CA GLU A 501 29.00 22.17 -25.65
C GLU A 501 30.24 23.07 -25.47
N SER A 502 31.13 22.72 -24.57
CA SER A 502 32.53 23.12 -24.61
C SER A 502 33.35 22.55 -23.45
N ALA A 503 33.39 21.22 -23.33
CA ALA A 503 34.50 20.59 -22.64
C ALA A 503 35.53 20.14 -23.68
N GLN A 504 36.48 21.03 -23.96
CA GLN A 504 37.72 20.71 -24.67
C GLN A 504 38.40 19.54 -23.93
N LEU A 505 38.61 18.46 -24.65
CA LEU A 505 39.51 17.38 -24.28
C LEU A 505 40.93 17.92 -24.08
N PRO A 506 41.62 17.57 -22.99
CA PRO A 506 43.05 17.85 -22.88
C PRO A 506 43.83 16.99 -23.86
N PRO A 507 44.93 17.48 -24.41
CA PRO A 507 45.73 16.78 -25.39
C PRO A 507 46.65 15.76 -24.72
N ASP A 508 46.86 14.65 -25.45
CA ASP A 508 48.02 13.77 -25.44
C ASP A 508 48.33 12.97 -24.16
N LEU A 509 47.91 11.70 -24.18
CA LEU A 509 48.66 10.62 -23.54
C LEU A 509 49.30 9.71 -24.61
N PRO A 510 50.56 9.31 -24.43
CA PRO A 510 51.33 8.64 -25.47
C PRO A 510 50.89 7.21 -25.69
N ARG A 511 50.92 6.83 -26.98
CA ARG A 511 50.80 5.42 -27.42
C ARG A 511 52.03 4.67 -26.95
N GLU A 512 51.86 3.65 -26.14
CA GLU A 512 52.84 2.56 -26.02
C GLU A 512 52.40 1.45 -26.98
N ASP A 513 53.05 1.44 -28.12
CA ASP A 513 53.27 0.28 -28.93
C ASP A 513 54.57 -0.40 -28.41
N GLU A 514 54.59 -1.73 -28.53
CA GLU A 514 55.73 -2.66 -28.35
C GLU A 514 56.05 -3.17 -26.90
N ALA A 515 55.44 -4.33 -26.54
CA ALA A 515 56.23 -5.56 -26.36
C ALA A 515 55.26 -6.72 -26.04
#